data_cddaaa4479babfe6d22bff4b5ecc6954
#
_entry.id   cddaaa4479babfe6d22bff4b5ecc6954
#
_cell.length_a   1.000
_cell.length_b   1.000
_cell.length_c   1.000
_cell.angle_alpha   90.00
_cell.angle_beta   90.00
_cell.angle_gamma   90.00
#
_symmetry.space_group_name_H-M   'P 1'
#
loop_
_entity.id
_entity.type
_entity.pdbx_description
1 polymer ?
#
loop_
_entity_poly.entity_id
_entity_poly.type
_entity_poly.pdbx_seq_one_letter_code
_entity_poly.pdbx_strand_id
1 'polypeptide(L)'
;TSLNPVISVERQISEVIEKHEGLGREEAIAKAREMLELVGIPGERGKEYPHQFSGGMKQRVVIAMALACNPDLLIADEPTTALDVTIQAQVLDMMKKLREQNGTSMLMITHDLGIVAEVCDCVSVIYAGRVVEHGTLEDVFDHTLHPYTRGLFRSLPNMEDRRSRLQPIPGLMPDPSNLGPGCAFADRCPYATERCFQEKPAVLHRTEEHVVACHLYNPENIQKGGVWNNE
;
A
#
# COMPACT_ATOMS: atom_id res chain seq x y z
N THR A 1 3.51 -16.90 7.98
CA THR A 1 3.32 -17.56 6.66
C THR A 1 1.86 -17.85 6.46
N SER A 2 1.25 -17.29 5.40
CA SER A 2 -0.18 -17.40 5.12
C SER A 2 -0.61 -18.79 4.62
N LEU A 3 0.33 -19.69 4.30
CA LEU A 3 0.05 -21.05 3.84
C LEU A 3 0.33 -22.10 4.90
N ASN A 4 -0.59 -23.06 5.04
CA ASN A 4 -0.42 -24.21 5.93
C ASN A 4 0.58 -25.22 5.30
N PRO A 5 1.72 -25.53 5.93
CA PRO A 5 2.78 -26.36 5.33
C PRO A 5 2.40 -27.82 5.14
N VAL A 6 1.38 -28.32 5.83
CA VAL A 6 0.97 -29.74 5.80
C VAL A 6 -0.26 -30.02 4.95
N ILE A 7 -0.77 -29.01 4.22
CA ILE A 7 -1.90 -29.13 3.29
C ILE A 7 -1.41 -28.78 1.89
N SER A 8 -1.83 -29.54 0.87
CA SER A 8 -1.47 -29.24 -0.53
C SER A 8 -2.04 -27.89 -0.97
N VAL A 9 -1.36 -27.26 -1.95
CA VAL A 9 -1.71 -25.92 -2.41
C VAL A 9 -3.13 -25.88 -2.99
N GLU A 10 -3.49 -26.83 -3.89
CA GLU A 10 -4.84 -26.90 -4.46
C GLU A 10 -5.92 -27.07 -3.38
N ARG A 11 -5.61 -27.81 -2.30
CA ARG A 11 -6.57 -28.04 -1.22
C ARG A 11 -6.84 -26.75 -0.43
N GLN A 12 -5.82 -25.95 -0.18
CA GLN A 12 -5.98 -24.66 0.53
C GLN A 12 -6.83 -23.68 -0.29
N ILE A 13 -6.65 -23.63 -1.61
CA ILE A 13 -7.46 -22.79 -2.49
C ILE A 13 -8.89 -23.35 -2.58
N SER A 14 -9.05 -24.67 -2.78
CA SER A 14 -10.37 -25.28 -2.93
C SER A 14 -11.23 -25.16 -1.68
N GLU A 15 -10.65 -25.17 -0.48
CA GLU A 15 -11.40 -24.96 0.78
C GLU A 15 -12.08 -23.58 0.83
N VAL A 16 -11.42 -22.55 0.31
CA VAL A 16 -12.01 -21.21 0.20
C VAL A 16 -13.19 -21.23 -0.77
N ILE A 17 -13.02 -21.87 -1.94
CA ILE A 17 -14.05 -21.98 -2.97
C ILE A 17 -15.26 -22.81 -2.47
N GLU A 18 -15.02 -23.98 -1.87
CA GLU A 18 -16.07 -24.80 -1.26
C GLU A 18 -16.92 -23.99 -0.26
N LYS A 19 -16.25 -23.22 0.60
CA LYS A 19 -16.90 -22.46 1.67
C LYS A 19 -17.73 -21.28 1.17
N HIS A 20 -17.25 -20.58 0.16
CA HIS A 20 -17.87 -19.32 -0.29
C HIS A 20 -18.80 -19.49 -1.48
N GLU A 21 -18.54 -20.45 -2.37
CA GLU A 21 -19.37 -20.71 -3.55
C GLU A 21 -20.27 -21.94 -3.40
N GLY A 22 -20.07 -22.75 -2.37
CA GLY A 22 -20.87 -23.95 -2.13
C GLY A 22 -20.65 -25.07 -3.15
N LEU A 23 -19.53 -25.03 -3.90
CA LEU A 23 -19.19 -26.04 -4.89
C LEU A 23 -18.80 -27.38 -4.23
N GLY A 24 -19.03 -28.48 -4.96
CA GLY A 24 -18.54 -29.79 -4.58
C GLY A 24 -17.00 -29.84 -4.60
N ARG A 25 -16.42 -30.76 -3.82
CA ARG A 25 -14.96 -30.87 -3.66
C ARG A 25 -14.20 -31.03 -5.00
N GLU A 26 -14.72 -31.84 -5.92
CA GLU A 26 -14.05 -32.07 -7.21
C GLU A 26 -14.07 -30.81 -8.10
N GLU A 27 -15.20 -30.12 -8.13
CA GLU A 27 -15.37 -28.87 -8.86
C GLU A 27 -14.49 -27.75 -8.27
N ALA A 28 -14.43 -27.65 -6.95
CA ALA A 28 -13.59 -26.67 -6.25
C ALA A 28 -12.09 -26.92 -6.50
N ILE A 29 -11.65 -28.20 -6.57
CA ILE A 29 -10.27 -28.54 -6.94
C ILE A 29 -9.98 -28.17 -8.39
N ALA A 30 -10.91 -28.43 -9.33
CA ALA A 30 -10.73 -28.03 -10.72
C ALA A 30 -10.56 -26.52 -10.84
N LYS A 31 -11.43 -25.74 -10.20
CA LYS A 31 -11.35 -24.27 -10.15
C LYS A 31 -10.06 -23.78 -9.46
N ALA A 32 -9.62 -24.44 -8.39
CA ALA A 32 -8.36 -24.13 -7.73
C ALA A 32 -7.14 -24.27 -8.66
N ARG A 33 -7.14 -25.26 -9.54
CA ARG A 33 -6.08 -25.43 -10.55
C ARG A 33 -6.14 -24.36 -11.63
N GLU A 34 -7.33 -23.96 -12.09
CA GLU A 34 -7.50 -22.82 -12.99
C GLU A 34 -6.95 -21.53 -12.37
N MET A 35 -7.22 -21.29 -11.09
CA MET A 35 -6.67 -20.15 -10.35
C MET A 35 -5.14 -20.19 -10.26
N LEU A 36 -4.53 -21.37 -10.11
CA LEU A 36 -3.07 -21.52 -10.15
C LEU A 36 -2.50 -21.17 -11.53
N GLU A 37 -3.17 -21.58 -12.60
CA GLU A 37 -2.76 -21.26 -13.97
C GLU A 37 -2.84 -19.75 -14.25
N LEU A 38 -3.89 -19.08 -13.75
CA LEU A 38 -4.03 -17.62 -13.84
C LEU A 38 -2.85 -16.86 -13.20
N VAL A 39 -2.28 -17.38 -12.11
CA VAL A 39 -1.11 -16.78 -11.47
C VAL A 39 0.22 -17.36 -12.01
N GLY A 40 0.19 -18.08 -13.13
CA GLY A 40 1.37 -18.62 -13.81
C GLY A 40 2.02 -19.82 -13.10
N ILE A 41 1.25 -20.59 -12.35
CA ILE A 41 1.67 -21.86 -11.72
C ILE A 41 0.91 -22.98 -12.40
N PRO A 42 1.59 -23.98 -13.00
CA PRO A 42 0.90 -25.14 -13.62
C PRO A 42 -0.06 -25.81 -12.64
N GLY A 43 -1.32 -26.02 -13.04
CA GLY A 43 -2.36 -26.60 -12.17
C GLY A 43 -2.00 -27.97 -11.58
N GLU A 44 -1.20 -28.76 -12.30
CA GLU A 44 -0.69 -30.07 -11.84
C GLU A 44 0.14 -29.97 -10.56
N ARG A 45 0.84 -28.84 -10.36
CA ARG A 45 1.63 -28.55 -9.16
C ARG A 45 0.77 -28.24 -7.93
N GLY A 46 -0.53 -28.09 -8.10
CA GLY A 46 -1.46 -27.89 -6.98
C GLY A 46 -1.42 -29.00 -5.93
N LYS A 47 -1.03 -30.22 -6.32
CA LYS A 47 -0.87 -31.37 -5.40
C LYS A 47 0.36 -31.25 -4.50
N GLU A 48 1.31 -30.37 -4.82
CA GLU A 48 2.51 -30.14 -4.06
C GLU A 48 2.21 -29.32 -2.78
N TYR A 49 3.17 -29.34 -1.85
CA TYR A 49 3.09 -28.63 -0.58
C TYR A 49 3.84 -27.30 -0.61
N PRO A 50 3.50 -26.34 0.26
CA PRO A 50 4.15 -25.03 0.24
C PRO A 50 5.68 -25.03 0.35
N HIS A 51 6.28 -26.02 1.00
CA HIS A 51 7.74 -26.10 1.12
C HIS A 51 8.44 -26.42 -0.21
N GLN A 52 7.71 -26.91 -1.22
CA GLN A 52 8.21 -27.22 -2.56
C GLN A 52 8.17 -25.98 -3.50
N PHE A 53 7.65 -24.84 -3.01
CA PHE A 53 7.49 -23.60 -3.77
C PHE A 53 8.53 -22.57 -3.35
N SER A 54 9.02 -21.78 -4.32
CA SER A 54 9.83 -20.58 -4.03
C SER A 54 9.00 -19.49 -3.33
N GLY A 55 9.66 -18.47 -2.78
CA GLY A 55 8.99 -17.35 -2.12
C GLY A 55 7.94 -16.68 -3.03
N GLY A 56 8.34 -16.33 -4.26
CA GLY A 56 7.43 -15.73 -5.25
C GLY A 56 6.30 -16.65 -5.67
N MET A 57 6.50 -17.96 -5.74
CA MET A 57 5.42 -18.93 -6.03
C MET A 57 4.43 -18.99 -4.86
N LYS A 58 4.91 -19.01 -3.60
CA LYS A 58 4.02 -18.96 -2.43
C LYS A 58 3.18 -17.70 -2.42
N GLN A 59 3.75 -16.56 -2.78
CA GLN A 59 3.02 -15.30 -2.89
C GLN A 59 1.92 -15.39 -3.96
N ARG A 60 2.23 -15.92 -5.14
CA ARG A 60 1.24 -16.15 -6.21
C ARG A 60 0.11 -17.09 -5.77
N VAL A 61 0.41 -18.13 -5.01
CA VAL A 61 -0.61 -19.01 -4.41
C VAL A 61 -1.54 -18.24 -3.46
N VAL A 62 -0.99 -17.38 -2.60
CA VAL A 62 -1.79 -16.56 -1.68
C VAL A 62 -2.69 -15.60 -2.46
N ILE A 63 -2.20 -15.01 -3.54
CA ILE A 63 -2.99 -14.14 -4.42
C ILE A 63 -4.09 -14.95 -5.13
N ALA A 64 -3.77 -16.13 -5.66
CA ALA A 64 -4.76 -17.04 -6.24
C ALA A 64 -5.88 -17.39 -5.24
N MET A 65 -5.52 -17.67 -4.00
CA MET A 65 -6.47 -17.94 -2.91
C MET A 65 -7.35 -16.71 -2.61
N ALA A 66 -6.77 -15.53 -2.55
CA ALA A 66 -7.51 -14.30 -2.27
C ALA A 66 -8.50 -13.93 -3.39
N LEU A 67 -8.17 -14.25 -4.64
CA LEU A 67 -8.99 -13.95 -5.82
C LEU A 67 -9.94 -15.10 -6.23
N ALA A 68 -9.83 -16.27 -5.61
CA ALA A 68 -10.53 -17.48 -6.03
C ALA A 68 -12.07 -17.36 -6.10
N CYS A 69 -12.64 -16.46 -5.29
CA CYS A 69 -14.09 -16.21 -5.21
C CYS A 69 -14.50 -14.85 -5.79
N ASN A 70 -13.72 -14.26 -6.70
CA ASN A 70 -13.97 -12.98 -7.34
C ASN A 70 -14.43 -11.87 -6.37
N PRO A 71 -13.59 -11.47 -5.40
CA PRO A 71 -13.94 -10.47 -4.42
C PRO A 71 -14.14 -9.09 -5.05
N ASP A 72 -15.04 -8.28 -4.51
CA ASP A 72 -15.20 -6.87 -4.90
C ASP A 72 -14.01 -6.01 -4.46
N LEU A 73 -13.35 -6.38 -3.36
CA LEU A 73 -12.19 -5.71 -2.78
C LEU A 73 -11.07 -6.69 -2.42
N LEU A 74 -9.88 -6.45 -2.96
CA LEU A 74 -8.64 -7.13 -2.58
C LEU A 74 -7.82 -6.22 -1.65
N ILE A 75 -7.51 -6.68 -0.44
CA ILE A 75 -6.57 -6.00 0.47
C ILE A 75 -5.22 -6.69 0.37
N ALA A 76 -4.23 -5.97 -0.14
CA ALA A 76 -2.86 -6.42 -0.32
C ALA A 76 -1.92 -5.73 0.68
N ASP A 77 -1.60 -6.41 1.77
CA ASP A 77 -0.71 -5.92 2.82
C ASP A 77 0.72 -6.40 2.55
N GLU A 78 1.59 -5.47 2.17
CA GLU A 78 3.00 -5.72 1.80
C GLU A 78 3.17 -6.89 0.82
N PRO A 79 2.48 -6.92 -0.33
CA PRO A 79 2.37 -8.11 -1.17
C PRO A 79 3.69 -8.53 -1.83
N THR A 80 4.69 -7.67 -1.82
CA THR A 80 5.99 -7.89 -2.47
C THR A 80 7.15 -7.99 -1.49
N THR A 81 6.90 -7.92 -0.19
CA THR A 81 7.94 -8.02 0.84
C THR A 81 8.69 -9.35 0.73
N ALA A 82 10.02 -9.28 0.81
CA ALA A 82 10.95 -10.40 0.66
C ALA A 82 10.96 -11.11 -0.72
N LEU A 83 10.50 -10.44 -1.77
CA LEU A 83 10.68 -10.86 -3.16
C LEU A 83 11.87 -10.12 -3.79
N ASP A 84 12.57 -10.78 -4.71
CA ASP A 84 13.53 -10.07 -5.56
C ASP A 84 12.80 -9.15 -6.56
N VAL A 85 13.50 -8.12 -7.06
CA VAL A 85 12.92 -7.07 -7.91
C VAL A 85 12.22 -7.62 -9.14
N THR A 86 12.76 -8.68 -9.76
CA THR A 86 12.18 -9.29 -10.96
C THR A 86 10.86 -9.98 -10.65
N ILE A 87 10.82 -10.75 -9.56
CA ILE A 87 9.60 -11.44 -9.13
C ILE A 87 8.55 -10.44 -8.62
N GLN A 88 8.99 -9.37 -7.93
CA GLN A 88 8.12 -8.27 -7.51
C GLN A 88 7.38 -7.66 -8.70
N ALA A 89 8.09 -7.27 -9.76
CA ALA A 89 7.49 -6.71 -10.97
C ALA A 89 6.48 -7.68 -11.62
N GLN A 90 6.81 -8.97 -11.71
CA GLN A 90 5.90 -9.99 -12.24
C GLN A 90 4.62 -10.16 -11.41
N VAL A 91 4.74 -10.10 -10.07
CA VAL A 91 3.59 -10.21 -9.16
C VAL A 91 2.68 -8.99 -9.30
N LEU A 92 3.26 -7.79 -9.36
CA LEU A 92 2.48 -6.55 -9.52
C LEU A 92 1.75 -6.49 -10.87
N ASP A 93 2.43 -6.84 -11.98
CA ASP A 93 1.82 -6.91 -13.32
C ASP A 93 0.66 -7.92 -13.35
N MET A 94 0.85 -9.09 -12.75
CA MET A 94 -0.20 -10.09 -12.60
C MET A 94 -1.40 -9.55 -11.78
N MET A 95 -1.15 -8.94 -10.63
CA MET A 95 -2.21 -8.36 -9.78
C MET A 95 -3.00 -7.27 -10.53
N LYS A 96 -2.31 -6.40 -11.29
CA LYS A 96 -2.93 -5.38 -12.12
C LYS A 96 -3.83 -5.98 -13.18
N LYS A 97 -3.35 -6.97 -13.92
CA LYS A 97 -4.14 -7.68 -14.95
C LYS A 97 -5.38 -8.34 -14.37
N LEU A 98 -5.25 -9.04 -13.24
CA LEU A 98 -6.37 -9.72 -12.58
C LEU A 98 -7.40 -8.71 -12.04
N ARG A 99 -6.95 -7.57 -11.49
CA ARG A 99 -7.81 -6.47 -11.09
C ARG A 99 -8.66 -5.96 -12.26
N GLU A 100 -8.01 -5.70 -13.40
CA GLU A 100 -8.68 -5.19 -14.60
C GLU A 100 -9.67 -6.22 -15.20
N GLN A 101 -9.29 -7.49 -15.23
CA GLN A 101 -10.14 -8.56 -15.77
C GLN A 101 -11.39 -8.83 -14.93
N ASN A 102 -11.26 -8.77 -13.61
CA ASN A 102 -12.34 -9.12 -12.68
C ASN A 102 -13.13 -7.90 -12.18
N GLY A 103 -12.69 -6.66 -12.48
CA GLY A 103 -13.31 -5.45 -11.95
C GLY A 103 -13.14 -5.28 -10.43
N THR A 104 -12.18 -5.98 -9.83
CA THR A 104 -11.90 -5.95 -8.38
C THR A 104 -11.24 -4.64 -7.99
N SER A 105 -11.75 -3.96 -6.96
CA SER A 105 -11.04 -2.84 -6.33
C SER A 105 -9.86 -3.35 -5.50
N MET A 106 -8.75 -2.58 -5.42
CA MET A 106 -7.57 -2.99 -4.68
C MET A 106 -7.14 -1.94 -3.67
N LEU A 107 -7.01 -2.34 -2.40
CA LEU A 107 -6.37 -1.55 -1.36
C LEU A 107 -4.96 -2.11 -1.12
N MET A 108 -3.94 -1.36 -1.51
CA MET A 108 -2.54 -1.73 -1.32
C MET A 108 -1.96 -1.02 -0.11
N ILE A 109 -1.36 -1.76 0.80
CA ILE A 109 -0.60 -1.25 1.94
C ILE A 109 0.87 -1.54 1.66
N THR A 110 1.70 -0.51 1.54
CA THR A 110 3.12 -0.65 1.25
C THR A 110 3.91 0.57 1.71
N HIS A 111 5.21 0.40 1.93
CA HIS A 111 6.16 1.48 2.17
C HIS A 111 6.98 1.84 0.92
N ASP A 112 6.77 1.16 -0.20
CA ASP A 112 7.50 1.38 -1.45
C ASP A 112 6.74 2.37 -2.34
N LEU A 113 7.23 3.61 -2.39
CA LEU A 113 6.64 4.69 -3.20
C LEU A 113 6.73 4.42 -4.71
N GLY A 114 7.69 3.61 -5.17
CA GLY A 114 7.79 3.20 -6.56
C GLY A 114 6.61 2.30 -6.97
N ILE A 115 6.25 1.35 -6.10
CA ILE A 115 5.07 0.50 -6.32
C ILE A 115 3.79 1.35 -6.33
N VAL A 116 3.66 2.28 -5.37
CA VAL A 116 2.51 3.19 -5.32
C VAL A 116 2.36 3.95 -6.63
N ALA A 117 3.44 4.54 -7.13
CA ALA A 117 3.43 5.30 -8.39
C ALA A 117 3.07 4.47 -9.63
N GLU A 118 3.36 3.16 -9.61
CA GLU A 118 3.12 2.25 -10.74
C GLU A 118 1.70 1.68 -10.77
N VAL A 119 1.08 1.45 -9.59
CA VAL A 119 -0.11 0.59 -9.48
C VAL A 119 -1.34 1.30 -8.94
N CYS A 120 -1.18 2.39 -8.16
CA CYS A 120 -2.27 3.05 -7.48
C CYS A 120 -2.86 4.21 -8.28
N ASP A 121 -4.16 4.46 -8.13
CA ASP A 121 -4.85 5.62 -8.69
C ASP A 121 -4.90 6.78 -7.68
N CYS A 122 -5.07 6.44 -6.39
CA CYS A 122 -5.12 7.37 -5.25
C CYS A 122 -4.18 6.91 -4.13
N VAL A 123 -3.72 7.84 -3.33
CA VAL A 123 -2.77 7.60 -2.24
C VAL A 123 -3.25 8.20 -0.94
N SER A 124 -3.16 7.42 0.14
CA SER A 124 -3.32 7.90 1.51
C SER A 124 -2.01 7.75 2.26
N VAL A 125 -1.40 8.85 2.65
CA VAL A 125 -0.17 8.86 3.46
C VAL A 125 -0.53 8.79 4.94
N ILE A 126 0.00 7.79 5.64
CA ILE A 126 -0.28 7.53 7.05
C ILE A 126 0.95 7.84 7.89
N TYR A 127 0.77 8.58 8.97
CA TYR A 127 1.79 8.81 10.00
C TYR A 127 1.21 8.59 11.39
N ALA A 128 1.88 7.77 12.20
CA ALA A 128 1.46 7.43 13.56
C ALA A 128 -0.04 7.05 13.66
N GLY A 129 -0.52 6.18 12.74
CA GLY A 129 -1.89 5.68 12.70
C GLY A 129 -2.95 6.66 12.20
N ARG A 130 -2.55 7.79 11.58
CA ARG A 130 -3.47 8.79 11.03
C ARG A 130 -3.16 9.10 9.57
N VAL A 131 -4.19 9.27 8.77
CA VAL A 131 -4.05 9.82 7.43
C VAL A 131 -3.69 11.30 7.57
N VAL A 132 -2.52 11.68 7.03
CA VAL A 132 -2.01 13.06 7.06
C VAL A 132 -2.22 13.77 5.73
N GLU A 133 -2.28 13.01 4.64
CA GLU A 133 -2.54 13.51 3.29
C GLU A 133 -3.21 12.41 2.46
N HIS A 134 -4.16 12.77 1.59
CA HIS A 134 -4.81 11.88 0.64
C HIS A 134 -5.12 12.64 -0.64
N GLY A 135 -4.98 11.99 -1.77
CA GLY A 135 -5.29 12.55 -3.08
C GLY A 135 -5.02 11.57 -4.21
N THR A 136 -5.17 12.04 -5.45
CA THR A 136 -4.70 11.32 -6.63
C THR A 136 -3.17 11.15 -6.59
N LEU A 137 -2.60 10.33 -7.46
CA LEU A 137 -1.15 10.23 -7.60
C LEU A 137 -0.55 11.62 -7.88
N GLU A 138 -1.10 12.37 -8.83
CA GLU A 138 -0.64 13.71 -9.20
C GLU A 138 -0.69 14.66 -8.00
N ASP A 139 -1.79 14.68 -7.24
CA ASP A 139 -1.92 15.52 -6.06
C ASP A 139 -0.82 15.25 -5.03
N VAL A 140 -0.59 13.97 -4.71
CA VAL A 140 0.33 13.60 -3.62
C VAL A 140 1.80 13.66 -4.08
N PHE A 141 2.12 13.32 -5.34
CA PHE A 141 3.49 13.29 -5.84
C PHE A 141 3.97 14.66 -6.34
N ASP A 142 3.13 15.36 -7.11
CA ASP A 142 3.53 16.61 -7.77
C ASP A 142 3.09 17.86 -6.97
N HIS A 143 1.99 17.75 -6.23
CA HIS A 143 1.40 18.85 -5.45
C HIS A 143 1.38 18.56 -3.95
N THR A 144 2.38 17.87 -3.46
CA THR A 144 2.52 17.44 -2.05
C THR A 144 2.28 18.59 -1.08
N LEU A 145 1.43 18.37 -0.08
CA LEU A 145 1.06 19.39 0.92
C LEU A 145 1.71 19.12 2.28
N HIS A 146 1.57 17.92 2.83
CA HIS A 146 2.00 17.66 4.21
C HIS A 146 3.53 17.61 4.32
N PRO A 147 4.14 18.27 5.33
CA PRO A 147 5.60 18.27 5.52
C PRO A 147 6.22 16.87 5.67
N TYR A 148 5.49 15.92 6.23
CA TYR A 148 5.93 14.52 6.29
C TYR A 148 6.03 13.89 4.91
N THR A 149 5.01 14.05 4.06
CA THR A 149 4.99 13.52 2.69
C THR A 149 6.13 14.12 1.86
N ARG A 150 6.35 15.43 1.97
CA ARG A 150 7.52 16.12 1.37
C ARG A 150 8.84 15.52 1.86
N GLY A 151 8.94 15.23 3.15
CA GLY A 151 10.11 14.59 3.75
C GLY A 151 10.34 13.18 3.22
N LEU A 152 9.29 12.40 2.98
CA LEU A 152 9.39 11.08 2.36
C LEU A 152 9.99 11.17 0.96
N PHE A 153 9.48 12.06 0.10
CA PHE A 153 10.01 12.24 -1.25
C PHE A 153 11.46 12.74 -1.28
N ARG A 154 11.82 13.68 -0.40
CA ARG A 154 13.22 14.16 -0.25
C ARG A 154 14.18 13.07 0.23
N SER A 155 13.67 12.04 0.89
CA SER A 155 14.46 10.90 1.35
C SER A 155 14.69 9.85 0.25
N LEU A 156 14.03 9.97 -0.91
CA LEU A 156 14.25 9.11 -2.07
C LEU A 156 15.52 9.50 -2.83
N PRO A 157 16.25 8.51 -3.41
CA PRO A 157 17.36 8.80 -4.30
C PRO A 157 16.89 9.57 -5.54
N ASN A 158 17.48 10.73 -5.81
CA ASN A 158 17.28 11.40 -7.09
C ASN A 158 18.15 10.71 -8.17
N MET A 159 17.49 10.12 -9.16
CA MET A 159 18.18 9.42 -10.25
C MET A 159 18.94 10.38 -11.17
N GLU A 160 18.54 11.65 -11.26
CA GLU A 160 19.19 12.69 -12.06
C GLU A 160 20.42 13.27 -11.37
N ASP A 161 20.39 13.37 -10.03
CA ASP A 161 21.52 13.87 -9.23
C ASP A 161 22.03 12.80 -8.26
N ARG A 162 22.89 11.92 -8.79
CA ARG A 162 23.54 10.85 -8.00
C ARG A 162 24.54 11.34 -6.94
N ARG A 163 24.85 12.66 -6.92
CA ARG A 163 25.79 13.26 -5.95
C ARG A 163 25.08 13.87 -4.76
N SER A 164 23.78 14.12 -4.84
CA SER A 164 23.01 14.65 -3.71
C SER A 164 22.94 13.59 -2.60
N ARG A 165 23.21 14.02 -1.37
CA ARG A 165 23.00 13.15 -0.20
C ARG A 165 21.51 13.03 0.08
N LEU A 166 21.05 11.83 0.40
CA LEU A 166 19.72 11.60 0.91
C LEU A 166 19.46 12.48 2.13
N GLN A 167 18.30 13.13 2.17
CA GLN A 167 17.89 13.98 3.28
C GLN A 167 16.86 13.23 4.14
N PRO A 168 17.30 12.44 5.13
CA PRO A 168 16.37 11.72 5.98
C PRO A 168 15.56 12.70 6.82
N ILE A 169 14.32 12.35 7.14
CA ILE A 169 13.50 13.13 8.07
C ILE A 169 14.15 13.05 9.46
N PRO A 170 14.55 14.20 10.06
CA PRO A 170 15.25 14.21 11.35
C PRO A 170 14.34 13.75 12.49
N GLY A 171 14.95 13.35 13.61
CA GLY A 171 14.27 12.94 14.83
C GLY A 171 13.75 11.50 14.82
N LEU A 172 13.28 11.06 15.98
CA LEU A 172 12.72 9.71 16.18
C LEU A 172 11.21 9.71 15.92
N MET A 173 10.68 8.57 15.51
CA MET A 173 9.23 8.39 15.45
C MET A 173 8.64 8.48 16.86
N PRO A 174 7.49 9.14 17.03
CA PRO A 174 6.80 9.16 18.31
C PRO A 174 6.34 7.75 18.68
N ASP A 175 6.24 7.48 19.97
CA ASP A 175 5.64 6.24 20.47
C ASP A 175 4.13 6.26 20.15
N PRO A 176 3.63 5.32 19.34
CA PRO A 176 2.21 5.28 18.98
C PRO A 176 1.27 5.08 20.17
N SER A 177 1.77 4.53 21.28
CA SER A 177 1.00 4.32 22.50
C SER A 177 0.88 5.58 23.35
N ASN A 178 1.72 6.60 23.12
CA ASN A 178 1.78 7.84 23.89
C ASN A 178 1.84 9.08 22.99
N LEU A 179 0.88 9.20 22.10
CA LEU A 179 0.73 10.39 21.25
C LEU A 179 0.15 11.55 22.05
N GLY A 180 0.81 12.72 21.97
CA GLY A 180 0.33 13.96 22.57
C GLY A 180 -1.01 14.48 21.99
N PRO A 181 -1.55 15.57 22.55
CA PRO A 181 -2.82 16.16 22.09
C PRO A 181 -2.75 16.79 20.71
N GLY A 182 -1.55 17.09 20.21
CA GLY A 182 -1.31 17.83 18.98
C GLY A 182 -1.14 16.97 17.73
N CYS A 183 -0.42 17.55 16.76
CA CYS A 183 0.02 16.86 15.54
C CYS A 183 1.12 15.86 15.88
N ALA A 184 0.93 14.59 15.51
CA ALA A 184 1.92 13.54 15.80
C ALA A 184 3.29 13.78 15.10
N PHE A 185 3.33 14.60 14.05
CA PHE A 185 4.56 14.94 13.33
C PHE A 185 5.23 16.22 13.88
N ALA A 186 4.66 16.92 14.87
CA ALA A 186 5.14 18.22 15.32
C ALA A 186 6.63 18.24 15.71
N ASP A 187 7.10 17.24 16.47
CA ASP A 187 8.51 17.15 16.92
C ASP A 187 9.53 17.02 15.78
N ARG A 188 9.10 16.58 14.62
CA ARG A 188 9.94 16.34 13.43
C ARG A 188 9.65 17.34 12.30
N CYS A 189 8.64 18.16 12.47
CA CYS A 189 8.19 19.11 11.45
C CYS A 189 9.05 20.38 11.45
N PRO A 190 9.72 20.72 10.34
CA PRO A 190 10.52 21.95 10.27
C PRO A 190 9.66 23.22 10.31
N TYR A 191 8.34 23.08 10.19
CA TYR A 191 7.36 24.18 10.19
C TYR A 191 6.43 24.15 11.40
N ALA A 192 6.80 23.40 12.46
CA ALA A 192 5.99 23.28 13.65
C ALA A 192 5.80 24.64 14.35
N THR A 193 4.56 24.91 14.73
CA THR A 193 4.20 26.09 15.58
C THR A 193 3.68 25.57 16.91
N GLU A 194 3.53 26.47 17.91
CA GLU A 194 3.01 26.11 19.22
C GLU A 194 1.64 25.38 19.13
N ARG A 195 0.79 25.82 18.22
CA ARG A 195 -0.51 25.18 17.93
C ARG A 195 -0.37 23.70 17.56
N CYS A 196 0.69 23.34 16.82
CA CYS A 196 0.93 21.96 16.41
C CYS A 196 1.17 21.02 17.59
N PHE A 197 1.63 21.51 18.72
CA PHE A 197 1.83 20.72 19.95
C PHE A 197 0.58 20.65 20.83
N GLN A 198 -0.33 21.62 20.69
CA GLN A 198 -1.48 21.77 21.57
C GLN A 198 -2.74 21.10 21.03
N GLU A 199 -2.95 21.12 19.71
CA GLU A 199 -4.16 20.59 19.07
C GLU A 199 -3.88 19.82 17.78
N LYS A 200 -4.77 18.86 17.49
CA LYS A 200 -4.71 18.08 16.26
C LYS A 200 -5.19 18.93 15.09
N PRO A 201 -4.48 18.89 13.93
CA PRO A 201 -4.95 19.57 12.75
C PRO A 201 -6.26 18.95 12.25
N ALA A 202 -7.21 19.79 11.84
CA ALA A 202 -8.39 19.36 11.12
C ALA A 202 -8.00 18.88 9.70
N VAL A 203 -8.81 17.99 9.15
CA VAL A 203 -8.70 17.60 7.73
C VAL A 203 -9.27 18.74 6.88
N LEU A 204 -8.47 19.24 5.96
CA LEU A 204 -8.81 20.35 5.07
C LEU A 204 -8.81 19.88 3.63
N HIS A 205 -9.87 20.20 2.88
CA HIS A 205 -9.98 19.95 1.45
C HIS A 205 -9.31 21.08 0.67
N ARG A 206 -8.36 20.73 -0.19
CA ARG A 206 -7.73 21.64 -1.15
C ARG A 206 -8.42 21.58 -2.49
N THR A 207 -8.84 20.37 -2.90
CA THR A 207 -9.75 20.07 -4.00
C THR A 207 -10.80 19.07 -3.52
N GLU A 208 -11.68 18.56 -4.38
CA GLU A 208 -12.61 17.49 -4.01
C GLU A 208 -11.89 16.22 -3.57
N GLU A 209 -10.76 15.90 -4.18
CA GLU A 209 -10.02 14.66 -3.95
C GLU A 209 -8.78 14.86 -3.08
N HIS A 210 -8.16 16.08 -3.06
CA HIS A 210 -6.94 16.33 -2.31
C HIS A 210 -7.21 16.91 -0.93
N VAL A 211 -6.90 16.14 0.10
CA VAL A 211 -7.10 16.53 1.50
C VAL A 211 -5.79 16.44 2.29
N VAL A 212 -5.64 17.33 3.28
CA VAL A 212 -4.47 17.39 4.16
C VAL A 212 -4.85 17.71 5.60
N ALA A 213 -4.23 17.02 6.56
CA ALA A 213 -4.36 17.29 7.98
C ALA A 213 -3.13 18.07 8.48
N CYS A 214 -3.10 19.39 8.23
CA CYS A 214 -1.97 20.25 8.60
C CYS A 214 -2.40 21.68 8.89
N HIS A 215 -1.92 22.25 10.02
CA HIS A 215 -2.22 23.63 10.42
C HIS A 215 -1.70 24.69 9.46
N LEU A 216 -0.68 24.40 8.65
CA LEU A 216 -0.16 25.33 7.64
C LEU A 216 -1.24 25.79 6.66
N TYR A 217 -2.24 24.95 6.39
CA TYR A 217 -3.29 25.20 5.41
C TYR A 217 -4.59 25.72 6.01
N ASN A 218 -4.62 26.04 7.31
CA ASN A 218 -5.78 26.68 7.90
C ASN A 218 -6.04 28.04 7.25
N PRO A 219 -7.32 28.44 7.00
CA PRO A 219 -7.67 29.70 6.35
C PRO A 219 -7.01 30.94 6.99
N GLU A 220 -6.85 30.93 8.29
CA GLU A 220 -6.20 31.99 9.07
C GLU A 220 -4.71 32.16 8.72
N ASN A 221 -4.03 31.10 8.35
CA ASN A 221 -2.62 31.11 7.96
C ASN A 221 -2.43 31.50 6.50
N ILE A 222 -3.36 31.13 5.63
CA ILE A 222 -3.37 31.50 4.20
C ILE A 222 -3.52 33.02 4.04
N GLN A 223 -4.37 33.67 4.85
CA GLN A 223 -4.57 35.12 4.84
C GLN A 223 -3.33 35.92 5.31
N LYS A 224 -2.41 35.32 6.06
CA LYS A 224 -1.16 35.93 6.53
C LYS A 224 0.03 35.81 5.56
N GLY A 225 -0.21 35.45 4.31
CA GLY A 225 0.82 35.39 3.27
C GLY A 225 1.71 34.15 3.33
N GLY A 226 1.32 33.11 4.05
CA GLY A 226 1.97 31.81 4.09
C GLY A 226 1.62 30.94 2.88
N VAL A 227 1.75 31.51 1.67
CA VAL A 227 1.66 30.71 0.43
C VAL A 227 3.02 30.07 0.22
N TRP A 228 3.10 28.77 0.43
CA TRP A 228 4.22 27.98 -0.02
C TRP A 228 4.08 27.79 -1.55
N ASN A 229 4.77 28.62 -2.30
CA ASN A 229 5.03 28.35 -3.70
C ASN A 229 5.94 27.11 -3.76
N ASN A 230 5.61 26.18 -4.65
CA ASN A 230 6.47 25.08 -5.03
C ASN A 230 7.75 25.68 -5.65
N GLU A 231 8.85 25.77 -4.89
CA GLU A 231 10.22 25.89 -5.34
C GLU A 231 11.01 24.67 -4.86
#